data_29eae83f6e7215defde0fb7b775108e2
#
_entry.id   29eae83f6e7215defde0fb7b775108e2
#
_cell.length_a   1.000
_cell.length_b   1.000
_cell.length_c   1.000
_cell.angle_alpha   90.00
_cell.angle_beta   90.00
_cell.angle_gamma   90.00
#
_symmetry.space_group_name_H-M   'P 1'
#
loop_
_entity.id
_entity.type
_entity.pdbx_description
1 polymer ?
#
loop_
_entity_poly.entity_id
_entity_poly.type
_entity_poly.pdbx_seq_one_letter_code
_entity_poly.pdbx_strand_id
1 'polypeptide(L)'
;MTNNDLPQNSADVVAAAWEYVLSYGPERIDPIVPRTAHGHPSLRELFPMVSHGVLYLSRCTRYPWTHDVGTAFPQAVGGYRVRRESDHTLIGEVDTVEEAYELIADNLPEGCGPAVDGTPDDL
;
A
#
# COMPACT_ATOMS: atom_id res chain seq x y z
N MET A 1 20.03 -27.47 -9.88
CA MET A 1 19.31 -27.05 -8.70
C MET A 1 18.75 -25.65 -8.90
N THR A 2 17.57 -25.42 -8.51
CA THR A 2 16.95 -24.12 -8.69
C THR A 2 16.65 -23.47 -7.35
N ASN A 3 16.51 -22.18 -7.35
CA ASN A 3 16.23 -21.40 -6.15
C ASN A 3 14.75 -21.06 -6.06
N ASN A 4 13.92 -22.08 -6.11
CA ASN A 4 12.48 -21.87 -6.17
C ASN A 4 11.91 -21.28 -4.89
N ASP A 5 12.67 -21.30 -3.80
CA ASP A 5 12.22 -20.73 -2.54
C ASP A 5 12.39 -19.23 -2.46
N LEU A 6 13.13 -18.65 -3.40
CA LEU A 6 13.39 -17.21 -3.41
C LEU A 6 12.48 -16.51 -4.40
N PRO A 7 12.05 -15.28 -4.07
CA PRO A 7 11.31 -14.48 -5.04
C PRO A 7 12.13 -14.31 -6.32
N GLN A 8 11.50 -14.54 -7.46
CA GLN A 8 12.16 -14.47 -8.75
C GLN A 8 11.85 -13.18 -9.50
N ASN A 9 10.81 -12.46 -9.07
CA ASN A 9 10.38 -11.25 -9.73
C ASN A 9 9.59 -10.38 -8.75
N SER A 10 9.24 -9.17 -9.21
CA SER A 10 8.54 -8.22 -8.37
C SER A 10 7.19 -8.74 -7.88
N ALA A 11 6.48 -9.50 -8.70
CA ALA A 11 5.18 -10.04 -8.29
C ALA A 11 5.31 -10.97 -7.09
N ASP A 12 6.37 -11.79 -7.05
CA ASP A 12 6.62 -12.69 -5.92
C ASP A 12 7.00 -11.92 -4.66
N VAL A 13 7.82 -10.89 -4.81
CA VAL A 13 8.21 -10.03 -3.69
C VAL A 13 6.99 -9.34 -3.10
N VAL A 14 6.14 -8.79 -3.95
CA VAL A 14 4.92 -8.10 -3.53
C VAL A 14 3.96 -9.07 -2.85
N ALA A 15 3.76 -10.26 -3.42
CA ALA A 15 2.88 -11.27 -2.84
C ALA A 15 3.35 -11.69 -1.44
N ALA A 16 4.66 -11.90 -1.28
CA ALA A 16 5.23 -12.25 0.02
C ALA A 16 5.02 -11.14 1.05
N ALA A 17 5.19 -9.88 0.64
CA ALA A 17 4.98 -8.75 1.52
C ALA A 17 3.51 -8.67 1.97
N TRP A 18 2.55 -8.91 1.07
CA TRP A 18 1.15 -8.92 1.43
C TRP A 18 0.81 -10.05 2.41
N GLU A 19 1.43 -11.22 2.28
CA GLU A 19 1.23 -12.30 3.24
C GLU A 19 1.61 -11.86 4.65
N TYR A 20 2.73 -11.18 4.81
CA TYR A 20 3.14 -10.64 6.10
C TYR A 20 2.13 -9.64 6.63
N VAL A 21 1.78 -8.65 5.81
CA VAL A 21 0.89 -7.57 6.23
C VAL A 21 -0.50 -8.11 6.60
N LEU A 22 -1.01 -9.05 5.81
CA LEU A 22 -2.31 -9.65 6.08
C LEU A 22 -2.32 -10.55 7.32
N SER A 23 -1.15 -10.96 7.80
CA SER A 23 -1.04 -11.78 8.99
C SER A 23 -0.94 -10.97 10.28
N TYR A 24 -0.77 -9.65 10.20
CA TYR A 24 -0.64 -8.82 11.39
C TYR A 24 -1.94 -8.77 12.18
N GLY A 25 -1.80 -8.78 13.51
CA GLY A 25 -2.92 -8.63 14.41
C GLY A 25 -3.23 -7.17 14.70
N PRO A 26 -4.31 -6.92 15.45
CA PRO A 26 -4.77 -5.53 15.72
C PRO A 26 -3.78 -4.68 16.50
N GLU A 27 -2.79 -5.30 17.15
CA GLU A 27 -1.72 -4.55 17.83
C GLU A 27 -0.78 -3.86 16.84
N ARG A 28 -0.74 -4.33 15.58
CA ARG A 28 0.09 -3.74 14.54
C ARG A 28 -0.72 -2.83 13.63
N ILE A 29 -1.90 -3.28 13.22
CA ILE A 29 -2.81 -2.53 12.37
C ILE A 29 -4.18 -3.18 12.45
N ASP A 30 -5.25 -2.38 12.33
CA ASP A 30 -6.60 -2.94 12.22
C ASP A 30 -6.65 -3.84 10.98
N PRO A 31 -6.94 -5.14 11.13
CA PRO A 31 -6.87 -6.08 10.01
C PRO A 31 -7.81 -5.76 8.85
N ILE A 32 -8.86 -4.99 9.07
CA ILE A 32 -9.77 -4.61 7.98
C ILE A 32 -9.05 -3.73 6.95
N VAL A 33 -8.04 -2.97 7.36
CA VAL A 33 -7.32 -2.04 6.50
C VAL A 33 -6.55 -2.76 5.40
N PRO A 34 -5.60 -3.67 5.72
CA PRO A 34 -4.89 -4.38 4.65
C PRO A 34 -5.80 -5.29 3.83
N ARG A 35 -6.83 -5.87 4.43
CA ARG A 35 -7.77 -6.71 3.68
C ARG A 35 -8.52 -5.90 2.63
N THR A 36 -8.97 -4.71 3.00
CA THR A 36 -9.70 -3.85 2.08
C THR A 36 -8.81 -3.40 0.93
N ALA A 37 -7.59 -2.97 1.25
CA ALA A 37 -6.63 -2.57 0.22
C ALA A 37 -6.30 -3.72 -0.73
N HIS A 38 -6.03 -4.89 -0.19
CA HIS A 38 -5.69 -6.08 -0.99
C HIS A 38 -6.84 -6.52 -1.89
N GLY A 39 -8.08 -6.18 -1.53
CA GLY A 39 -9.24 -6.47 -2.35
C GLY A 39 -9.31 -5.69 -3.66
N HIS A 40 -8.56 -4.60 -3.80
CA HIS A 40 -8.50 -3.82 -5.02
C HIS A 40 -7.39 -4.35 -5.93
N PRO A 41 -7.71 -4.81 -7.15
CA PRO A 41 -6.70 -5.35 -8.05
C PRO A 41 -5.54 -4.41 -8.32
N SER A 42 -5.82 -3.10 -8.44
CA SER A 42 -4.78 -2.11 -8.71
C SER A 42 -3.88 -1.84 -7.50
N LEU A 43 -4.38 -2.06 -6.29
CA LEU A 43 -3.62 -1.79 -5.07
C LEU A 43 -2.80 -3.00 -4.62
N ARG A 44 -3.30 -4.22 -4.84
CA ARG A 44 -2.54 -5.41 -4.44
C ARG A 44 -1.32 -5.67 -5.30
N GLU A 45 -1.16 -4.94 -6.40
CA GLU A 45 0.05 -4.97 -7.21
C GLU A 45 1.16 -4.10 -6.65
N LEU A 46 0.84 -3.28 -5.64
CA LEU A 46 1.79 -2.36 -5.03
C LEU A 46 2.43 -3.01 -3.80
N PHE A 47 3.60 -2.48 -3.40
CA PHE A 47 4.35 -3.02 -2.27
C PHE A 47 3.82 -2.43 -0.97
N PRO A 48 3.32 -3.27 -0.03
CA PRO A 48 2.73 -2.78 1.20
C PRO A 48 3.75 -2.71 2.34
N MET A 49 3.60 -1.70 3.18
CA MET A 49 4.38 -1.54 4.41
C MET A 49 3.46 -1.04 5.50
N VAL A 50 3.71 -1.48 6.74
CA VAL A 50 2.93 -1.03 7.89
C VAL A 50 3.86 -0.34 8.87
N SER A 51 3.47 0.86 9.31
CA SER A 51 4.21 1.60 10.32
C SER A 51 3.22 2.41 11.15
N HIS A 52 3.32 2.30 12.48
CA HIS A 52 2.47 3.05 13.41
C HIS A 52 0.98 2.90 13.12
N GLY A 53 0.56 1.68 12.77
CA GLY A 53 -0.84 1.39 12.53
C GLY A 53 -1.38 1.88 11.19
N VAL A 54 -0.50 2.31 10.28
CA VAL A 54 -0.87 2.84 8.98
C VAL A 54 -0.30 1.98 7.87
N LEU A 55 -1.10 1.74 6.85
CA LEU A 55 -0.66 0.99 5.66
C LEU A 55 -0.16 1.96 4.59
N TYR A 56 1.08 1.77 4.18
CA TYR A 56 1.70 2.53 3.11
C TYR A 56 1.87 1.64 1.88
N LEU A 57 1.60 2.20 0.71
CA LEU A 57 1.72 1.49 -0.56
C LEU A 57 2.79 2.17 -1.41
N SER A 58 3.70 1.37 -1.96
CA SER A 58 4.82 1.88 -2.74
C SER A 58 4.82 1.28 -4.14
N ARG A 59 5.34 2.04 -5.09
CA ARG A 59 5.50 1.60 -6.48
C ARG A 59 6.81 0.85 -6.71
N CYS A 60 7.63 0.70 -5.66
CA CYS A 60 8.86 -0.09 -5.70
C CYS A 60 9.05 -0.80 -4.38
N THR A 61 9.94 -1.81 -4.39
CA THR A 61 10.09 -2.72 -3.25
C THR A 61 11.20 -2.35 -2.29
N ARG A 62 12.03 -1.33 -2.61
CA ARG A 62 13.21 -0.99 -1.83
C ARG A 62 13.24 0.47 -1.40
N TYR A 63 13.91 0.72 -0.27
CA TYR A 63 14.14 2.05 0.27
C TYR A 63 14.81 2.95 -0.79
N PRO A 64 14.43 4.22 -0.90
CA PRO A 64 13.53 4.93 0.00
C PRO A 64 12.04 4.84 -0.35
N TRP A 65 11.63 3.88 -1.15
CA TRP A 65 10.25 3.64 -1.60
C TRP A 65 9.64 4.88 -2.24
N THR A 66 8.46 4.74 -2.84
CA THR A 66 7.73 5.90 -3.34
C THR A 66 6.71 6.36 -2.31
N HIS A 67 6.30 7.61 -2.39
CA HIS A 67 5.33 8.19 -1.47
C HIS A 67 4.21 8.91 -2.23
N ASP A 68 3.99 8.51 -3.48
CA ASP A 68 3.05 9.16 -4.39
C ASP A 68 1.71 8.42 -4.53
N VAL A 69 1.57 7.28 -3.86
CA VAL A 69 0.28 6.61 -3.73
C VAL A 69 -0.39 7.13 -2.45
N GLY A 70 -1.70 7.36 -2.52
CA GLY A 70 -2.42 7.86 -1.35
C GLY A 70 -2.31 6.94 -0.15
N THR A 71 -2.39 7.52 1.03
CA THR A 71 -2.37 6.80 2.31
C THR A 71 -3.59 7.19 3.12
N ALA A 72 -4.25 6.21 3.72
CA ALA A 72 -5.42 6.43 4.55
C ALA A 72 -5.01 6.49 6.03
N PHE A 73 -5.20 7.64 6.64
CA PHE A 73 -4.87 7.86 8.05
C PHE A 73 -6.16 7.83 8.86
N PRO A 74 -6.29 6.91 9.84
CA PRO A 74 -7.48 6.91 10.70
C PRO A 74 -7.52 8.17 11.54
N GLN A 75 -8.71 8.74 11.69
CA GLN A 75 -8.89 9.97 12.47
C GLN A 75 -9.48 9.65 13.85
N ALA A 76 -9.07 10.41 14.85
CA ALA A 76 -9.54 10.20 16.22
C ALA A 76 -11.06 10.35 16.34
N VAL A 77 -11.64 11.20 15.51
CA VAL A 77 -13.10 11.43 15.51
C VAL A 77 -13.85 10.46 14.63
N GLY A 78 -13.15 9.47 14.07
CA GLY A 78 -13.73 8.49 13.15
C GLY A 78 -13.47 8.85 11.70
N GLY A 79 -13.58 7.85 10.83
CA GLY A 79 -13.29 8.04 9.42
C GLY A 79 -11.80 8.09 9.11
N TYR A 80 -11.51 8.44 7.88
CA TYR A 80 -10.14 8.42 7.35
C TYR A 80 -9.85 9.67 6.57
N ARG A 81 -8.62 10.18 6.74
CA ARG A 81 -8.07 11.22 5.89
C ARG A 81 -7.15 10.57 4.88
N VAL A 82 -7.38 10.80 3.60
CA VAL A 82 -6.57 10.24 2.53
C VAL A 82 -5.66 11.33 1.99
N ARG A 83 -4.36 11.11 2.06
CA ARG A 83 -3.38 12.11 1.68
C ARG A 83 -2.23 11.46 0.90
N ARG A 84 -1.68 12.20 -0.06
CA ARG A 84 -0.48 11.79 -0.78
C ARG A 84 0.72 12.41 -0.09
N GLU A 85 1.63 11.58 0.40
CA GLU A 85 2.76 12.06 1.20
C GLU A 85 3.83 12.77 0.37
N SER A 86 3.97 12.41 -0.92
CA SER A 86 5.03 13.01 -1.75
C SER A 86 4.92 14.53 -1.87
N ASP A 87 3.71 15.07 -1.88
CA ASP A 87 3.47 16.50 -2.01
C ASP A 87 2.49 17.04 -0.98
N HIS A 88 2.13 16.22 0.01
CA HIS A 88 1.19 16.56 1.09
C HIS A 88 -0.22 16.94 0.60
N THR A 89 -0.59 16.50 -0.60
CA THR A 89 -1.91 16.79 -1.14
C THR A 89 -2.98 16.01 -0.39
N LEU A 90 -3.98 16.70 0.14
CA LEU A 90 -5.17 16.07 0.69
C LEU A 90 -6.04 15.58 -0.48
N ILE A 91 -6.24 14.27 -0.57
CA ILE A 91 -7.08 13.67 -1.61
C ILE A 91 -8.54 13.71 -1.19
N GLY A 92 -8.81 13.45 0.10
CA GLY A 92 -10.17 13.53 0.61
C GLY A 92 -10.29 13.02 2.03
N GLU A 93 -11.49 13.17 2.59
CA GLU A 93 -11.85 12.62 3.90
C GLU A 93 -13.12 11.81 3.72
N VAL A 94 -13.14 10.60 4.27
CA VAL A 94 -14.24 9.66 4.08
C VAL A 94 -14.57 8.98 5.40
N ASP A 95 -15.73 8.33 5.47
CA ASP A 95 -16.21 7.74 6.70
C ASP A 95 -15.79 6.28 6.90
N THR A 96 -15.54 5.55 5.81
CA THR A 96 -15.27 4.12 5.88
C THR A 96 -13.94 3.76 5.24
N VAL A 97 -13.41 2.60 5.65
CA VAL A 97 -12.17 2.08 5.06
C VAL A 97 -12.36 1.74 3.58
N GLU A 98 -13.53 1.25 3.21
CA GLU A 98 -13.85 0.94 1.82
C GLU A 98 -13.78 2.19 0.95
N GLU A 99 -14.39 3.27 1.40
CA GLU A 99 -14.35 4.54 0.67
C GLU A 99 -12.93 5.08 0.57
N ALA A 100 -12.12 4.88 1.62
CA ALA A 100 -10.74 5.35 1.63
C ALA A 100 -9.93 4.67 0.52
N TYR A 101 -10.04 3.36 0.39
CA TYR A 101 -9.24 2.64 -0.61
C TYR A 101 -9.81 2.76 -2.01
N GLU A 102 -11.12 2.98 -2.17
CA GLU A 102 -11.68 3.39 -3.46
C GLU A 102 -11.08 4.72 -3.90
N LEU A 103 -11.01 5.67 -2.99
CA LEU A 103 -10.46 6.99 -3.29
C LEU A 103 -8.97 6.90 -3.67
N ILE A 104 -8.21 6.07 -2.97
CA ILE A 104 -6.80 5.84 -3.29
C ILE A 104 -6.66 5.22 -4.68
N ALA A 105 -7.46 4.19 -4.98
CA ALA A 105 -7.41 3.52 -6.28
C ALA A 105 -7.80 4.45 -7.43
N ASP A 106 -8.74 5.36 -7.18
CA ASP A 106 -9.19 6.32 -8.20
C ASP A 106 -8.20 7.45 -8.43
N ASN A 107 -7.23 7.62 -7.55
CA ASN A 107 -6.27 8.73 -7.61
C ASN A 107 -4.82 8.24 -7.65
N LEU A 108 -4.58 7.12 -8.29
CA LEU A 108 -3.22 6.60 -8.46
C LEU A 108 -2.40 7.52 -9.35
N PRO A 109 -1.07 7.58 -9.14
CA PRO A 109 -0.21 8.36 -10.01
C PRO A 109 -0.31 7.91 -11.46
N GLU A 110 -0.12 8.84 -12.38
CA GLU A 110 -0.11 8.52 -13.80
C GLU A 110 0.97 7.49 -14.09
N GLY A 111 0.62 6.49 -14.91
CA GLY A 111 1.55 5.41 -15.25
C GLY A 111 1.74 4.38 -14.15
N CYS A 112 0.95 4.45 -13.08
CA CYS A 112 1.06 3.47 -12.00
C CYS A 112 0.63 2.08 -12.48
N GLY A 113 1.51 1.12 -12.27
CA GLY A 113 1.26 -0.29 -12.56
C GLY A 113 1.84 -1.14 -11.45
N PRO A 114 2.11 -2.42 -11.70
CA PRO A 114 2.69 -3.28 -10.68
C PRO A 114 4.01 -2.71 -10.15
N ALA A 115 4.25 -2.90 -8.86
CA ALA A 115 5.48 -2.40 -8.24
C ALA A 115 6.71 -3.04 -8.88
N VAL A 116 7.74 -2.22 -9.08
CA VAL A 116 9.01 -2.74 -9.58
C VAL A 116 9.87 -3.24 -8.42
N ASP A 117 10.66 -4.28 -8.68
CA ASP A 117 11.60 -4.78 -7.68
C ASP A 117 12.87 -3.95 -7.77
N GLY A 118 12.92 -2.92 -6.95
CA GLY A 118 14.02 -1.97 -6.96
C GLY A 118 13.72 -0.75 -6.12
N THR A 119 14.43 0.33 -6.40
CA THR A 119 14.29 1.63 -5.73
C THR A 119 13.46 2.57 -6.61
N PRO A 120 13.11 3.76 -6.11
CA PRO A 120 12.42 4.75 -6.95
C PRO A 120 13.15 5.10 -8.24
N ASP A 121 14.48 4.94 -8.26
CA ASP A 121 15.26 5.21 -9.45
C ASP A 121 15.03 4.20 -10.58
N ASP A 122 14.40 3.07 -10.25
CA ASP A 122 14.12 2.01 -11.22
C ASP A 122 12.74 2.18 -11.89
N LEU A 123 12.02 3.21 -11.53
CA LEU A 123 10.71 3.49 -12.12
C LEU A 123 10.79 4.20 -13.47
#